data_49d8dbe87b6fb736290f9b10c4ad53dc
#
_entry.id   49d8dbe87b6fb736290f9b10c4ad53dc
#
_cell.length_a   1.000
_cell.length_b   1.000
_cell.length_c   1.000
_cell.angle_alpha   90.00
_cell.angle_beta   90.00
_cell.angle_gamma   90.00
#
_symmetry.space_group_name_H-M   'P 1'
#
loop_
_entity.id
_entity.type
_entity.pdbx_description
1 polymer ?
#
loop_
_entity_poly.entity_id
_entity_poly.type
_entity_poly.pdbx_seq_one_letter_code
_entity_poly.pdbx_strand_id
1 'polypeptide(L)'
;MPDATEQKPETRTADDIKRDPRIAAAVARVNDAITEAKEFAGEITLGVSRDRIRDVANAFKNEGFNYLVDLSGVDYSKYPGWSGPRFAVSYTLYSFQKNNRVRLKVGTDDGTPIPSVTSVWKTANWHERETFDMMGIRFDGHPNLERILMWDGFNGHPLRKDFPVRGIDTGARIYPEVFPEGGGPKAGSTGKDVKDVNLYKGDWPHYGMWPVAEIAARAKTGGQPPAPELANVVAETAKPTEEAPWHDPEMPMPERLDLAKAGSLKDKLFAAMAQTDCTACGWDCEGYAAALDSGETKDVTLCVPGEAETEAKLRELMAAAGKL
;
A
#
# COMPACT_ATOMS: atom_id res chain seq x y z
N MET A 1 -12.42 4.11 -50.07
CA MET A 1 -11.84 3.57 -48.83
C MET A 1 -12.76 2.50 -48.34
N PRO A 2 -12.36 1.22 -48.25
CA PRO A 2 -13.25 0.19 -47.76
C PRO A 2 -13.45 0.37 -46.27
N ASP A 3 -14.70 0.29 -45.89
CA ASP A 3 -15.24 0.36 -44.53
C ASP A 3 -14.64 -0.77 -43.68
N ALA A 4 -13.80 -0.40 -42.73
CA ALA A 4 -13.27 -1.33 -41.75
C ALA A 4 -14.38 -1.59 -40.73
N THR A 5 -15.28 -2.50 -41.04
CA THR A 5 -16.16 -3.11 -40.05
C THR A 5 -15.28 -3.80 -38.99
N GLU A 6 -15.10 -3.15 -37.86
CA GLU A 6 -14.53 -3.77 -36.62
C GLU A 6 -15.37 -5.01 -36.31
N GLN A 7 -14.87 -6.17 -36.71
CA GLN A 7 -15.41 -7.44 -36.28
C GLN A 7 -15.09 -7.54 -34.78
N LYS A 8 -16.13 -7.35 -33.96
CA LYS A 8 -16.07 -7.65 -32.53
C LYS A 8 -15.58 -9.09 -32.40
N PRO A 9 -14.47 -9.36 -31.67
CA PRO A 9 -13.95 -10.70 -31.57
C PRO A 9 -15.05 -11.65 -31.05
N GLU A 10 -15.29 -12.74 -31.77
CA GLU A 10 -16.22 -13.79 -31.35
C GLU A 10 -15.82 -14.28 -29.97
N THR A 11 -16.75 -14.17 -29.02
CA THR A 11 -16.51 -14.61 -27.63
C THR A 11 -16.50 -16.14 -27.64
N ARG A 12 -15.34 -16.77 -27.49
CA ARG A 12 -15.20 -18.22 -27.38
C ARG A 12 -16.03 -18.74 -26.22
N THR A 13 -16.67 -19.90 -26.40
CA THR A 13 -17.41 -20.56 -25.30
C THR A 13 -16.46 -21.11 -24.26
N ALA A 14 -16.95 -21.35 -23.05
CA ALA A 14 -16.16 -21.96 -21.97
C ALA A 14 -15.60 -23.34 -22.38
N ASP A 15 -16.36 -24.13 -23.13
CA ASP A 15 -15.95 -25.44 -23.61
C ASP A 15 -14.87 -25.34 -24.71
N ASP A 16 -14.94 -24.33 -25.58
CA ASP A 16 -13.90 -24.09 -26.57
C ASP A 16 -12.60 -23.67 -25.91
N ILE A 17 -12.67 -22.85 -24.86
CA ILE A 17 -11.50 -22.43 -24.08
C ILE A 17 -10.89 -23.63 -23.35
N LYS A 18 -11.68 -24.50 -22.75
CA LYS A 18 -11.19 -25.72 -22.08
C LYS A 18 -10.49 -26.70 -23.04
N ARG A 19 -10.87 -26.67 -24.32
CA ARG A 19 -10.24 -27.48 -25.39
C ARG A 19 -9.05 -26.80 -26.06
N ASP A 20 -8.70 -25.60 -25.63
CA ASP A 20 -7.57 -24.86 -26.18
C ASP A 20 -6.28 -25.71 -26.07
N PRO A 21 -5.51 -25.91 -27.17
CA PRO A 21 -4.31 -26.74 -27.17
C PRO A 21 -3.27 -26.35 -26.13
N ARG A 22 -3.28 -25.06 -25.70
CA ARG A 22 -2.37 -24.53 -24.69
C ARG A 22 -2.57 -25.18 -23.33
N ILE A 23 -3.82 -25.56 -22.97
CA ILE A 23 -4.21 -26.01 -21.65
C ILE A 23 -5.00 -27.31 -21.62
N ALA A 24 -5.46 -27.80 -22.76
CA ALA A 24 -6.39 -28.94 -22.87
C ALA A 24 -5.92 -30.19 -22.10
N ALA A 25 -4.64 -30.52 -22.18
CA ALA A 25 -4.07 -31.70 -21.51
C ALA A 25 -4.12 -31.59 -19.99
N ALA A 26 -3.88 -30.38 -19.43
CA ALA A 26 -4.00 -30.14 -18.00
C ALA A 26 -5.46 -30.17 -17.57
N VAL A 27 -6.35 -29.48 -18.30
CA VAL A 27 -7.78 -29.39 -18.01
C VAL A 27 -8.45 -30.76 -18.06
N ALA A 28 -8.10 -31.62 -19.02
CA ALA A 28 -8.68 -32.96 -19.14
C ALA A 28 -8.54 -33.83 -17.86
N ARG A 29 -7.49 -33.60 -17.07
CA ARG A 29 -7.22 -34.33 -15.82
C ARG A 29 -8.05 -33.82 -14.62
N VAL A 30 -8.52 -32.58 -14.69
CA VAL A 30 -9.15 -31.86 -13.56
C VAL A 30 -10.38 -31.06 -13.99
N ASN A 31 -11.05 -31.46 -15.07
CA ASN A 31 -12.16 -30.72 -15.65
C ASN A 31 -13.31 -30.52 -14.66
N ASP A 32 -13.52 -31.47 -13.76
CA ASP A 32 -14.52 -31.42 -12.68
C ASP A 32 -14.23 -30.31 -11.65
N ALA A 33 -12.96 -29.89 -11.54
CA ALA A 33 -12.54 -28.81 -10.64
C ALA A 33 -12.60 -27.42 -11.30
N ILE A 34 -12.82 -27.34 -12.62
CA ILE A 34 -12.88 -26.07 -13.36
C ILE A 34 -14.32 -25.58 -13.40
N THR A 35 -14.59 -24.51 -12.69
CA THR A 35 -15.93 -23.93 -12.53
C THR A 35 -16.26 -22.91 -13.62
N GLU A 36 -15.25 -22.22 -14.17
CA GLU A 36 -15.40 -21.19 -15.17
C GLU A 36 -14.19 -21.19 -16.12
N ALA A 37 -14.39 -20.80 -17.38
CA ALA A 37 -13.31 -20.54 -18.31
C ALA A 37 -13.63 -19.28 -19.12
N LYS A 38 -12.70 -18.33 -19.13
CA LYS A 38 -12.78 -17.06 -19.86
C LYS A 38 -11.49 -16.78 -20.59
N GLU A 39 -11.59 -16.14 -21.73
CA GLU A 39 -10.45 -15.57 -22.44
C GLU A 39 -10.65 -14.07 -22.61
N PHE A 40 -9.62 -13.31 -22.28
CA PHE A 40 -9.61 -11.87 -22.47
C PHE A 40 -8.22 -11.43 -22.92
N ALA A 41 -8.15 -10.67 -24.01
CA ALA A 41 -6.89 -10.19 -24.58
C ALA A 41 -5.83 -11.31 -24.81
N GLY A 42 -6.29 -12.50 -25.20
CA GLY A 42 -5.43 -13.66 -25.45
C GLY A 42 -5.00 -14.42 -24.18
N GLU A 43 -5.36 -13.96 -23.00
CA GLU A 43 -5.06 -14.62 -21.72
C GLU A 43 -6.24 -15.46 -21.25
N ILE A 44 -5.99 -16.74 -20.99
CA ILE A 44 -6.99 -17.69 -20.47
C ILE A 44 -7.02 -17.58 -18.95
N THR A 45 -8.22 -17.39 -18.41
CA THR A 45 -8.50 -17.45 -16.97
C THR A 45 -9.46 -18.59 -16.67
N LEU A 46 -9.09 -19.48 -15.77
CA LEU A 46 -9.90 -20.59 -15.30
C LEU A 46 -10.33 -20.37 -13.85
N GLY A 47 -11.64 -20.37 -13.60
CA GLY A 47 -12.18 -20.48 -12.26
C GLY A 47 -11.98 -21.90 -11.73
N VAL A 48 -11.49 -22.04 -10.51
CA VAL A 48 -11.14 -23.32 -9.91
C VAL A 48 -11.86 -23.47 -8.57
N SER A 49 -12.40 -24.65 -8.34
CA SER A 49 -12.97 -25.03 -7.05
C SER A 49 -11.89 -24.96 -5.96
N ARG A 50 -12.18 -24.23 -4.86
CA ARG A 50 -11.22 -23.93 -3.79
C ARG A 50 -10.50 -25.18 -3.28
N ASP A 51 -11.25 -26.22 -2.94
CA ASP A 51 -10.70 -27.41 -2.30
C ASP A 51 -9.84 -28.26 -3.26
N ARG A 52 -9.93 -27.98 -4.56
CA ARG A 52 -9.21 -28.73 -5.62
C ARG A 52 -8.04 -27.95 -6.23
N ILE A 53 -7.74 -26.76 -5.70
CA ILE A 53 -6.67 -25.92 -6.28
C ILE A 53 -5.31 -26.64 -6.34
N ARG A 54 -4.97 -27.44 -5.32
CA ARG A 54 -3.71 -28.19 -5.29
C ARG A 54 -3.64 -29.25 -6.38
N ASP A 55 -4.73 -29.94 -6.68
CA ASP A 55 -4.80 -30.94 -7.75
C ASP A 55 -4.66 -30.27 -9.11
N VAL A 56 -5.36 -29.14 -9.31
CA VAL A 56 -5.26 -28.34 -10.52
C VAL A 56 -3.85 -27.81 -10.72
N ALA A 57 -3.24 -27.27 -9.66
CA ALA A 57 -1.85 -26.80 -9.69
C ALA A 57 -0.87 -27.90 -10.10
N ASN A 58 -1.00 -29.11 -9.56
CA ASN A 58 -0.19 -30.27 -9.93
C ASN A 58 -0.42 -30.66 -11.39
N ALA A 59 -1.66 -30.69 -11.87
CA ALA A 59 -1.97 -31.00 -13.26
C ALA A 59 -1.30 -30.02 -14.22
N PHE A 60 -1.37 -28.71 -13.95
CA PHE A 60 -0.72 -27.70 -14.77
C PHE A 60 0.81 -27.78 -14.71
N LYS A 61 1.38 -28.02 -13.51
CA LYS A 61 2.83 -28.21 -13.38
C LYS A 61 3.33 -29.39 -14.20
N ASN A 62 2.62 -30.52 -14.18
CA ASN A 62 2.96 -31.73 -14.93
C ASN A 62 2.87 -31.49 -16.46
N GLU A 63 2.04 -30.54 -16.89
CA GLU A 63 1.93 -30.13 -18.30
C GLU A 63 2.90 -29.00 -18.69
N GLY A 64 3.89 -28.71 -17.86
CA GLY A 64 4.99 -27.82 -18.17
C GLY A 64 4.78 -26.36 -17.74
N PHE A 65 3.75 -26.04 -16.94
CA PHE A 65 3.63 -24.73 -16.30
C PHE A 65 4.50 -24.70 -15.04
N ASN A 66 5.79 -24.60 -15.24
CA ASN A 66 6.80 -24.76 -14.19
C ASN A 66 6.98 -23.51 -13.33
N TYR A 67 6.51 -22.37 -13.79
CA TYR A 67 6.75 -21.09 -13.15
C TYR A 67 5.45 -20.46 -12.66
N LEU A 68 5.35 -20.27 -11.35
CA LEU A 68 4.34 -19.42 -10.73
C LEU A 68 4.89 -17.99 -10.77
N VAL A 69 4.34 -17.17 -11.66
CA VAL A 69 4.76 -15.79 -11.88
C VAL A 69 4.34 -14.92 -10.73
N ASP A 70 3.07 -15.09 -10.33
CA ASP A 70 2.44 -14.29 -9.28
C ASP A 70 1.28 -15.06 -8.62
N LEU A 71 1.04 -14.76 -7.35
CA LEU A 71 -0.15 -15.15 -6.61
C LEU A 71 -0.60 -13.95 -5.80
N SER A 72 -1.77 -13.44 -6.10
CA SER A 72 -2.30 -12.24 -5.46
C SER A 72 -3.77 -12.35 -5.09
N GLY A 73 -4.17 -11.71 -3.99
CA GLY A 73 -5.54 -11.62 -3.52
C GLY A 73 -6.30 -10.44 -4.13
N VAL A 74 -7.61 -10.59 -4.30
CA VAL A 74 -8.52 -9.53 -4.73
C VAL A 74 -9.72 -9.49 -3.79
N ASP A 75 -10.08 -8.32 -3.29
CA ASP A 75 -11.28 -8.08 -2.48
C ASP A 75 -12.39 -7.50 -3.38
N TYR A 76 -13.48 -8.22 -3.54
CA TYR A 76 -14.64 -7.82 -4.35
C TYR A 76 -15.74 -7.13 -3.56
N SER A 77 -15.57 -6.89 -2.25
CA SER A 77 -16.63 -6.35 -1.38
C SER A 77 -17.23 -5.02 -1.88
N LYS A 78 -16.46 -4.21 -2.62
CA LYS A 78 -16.91 -2.95 -3.22
C LYS A 78 -17.05 -3.00 -4.75
N TYR A 79 -17.03 -4.20 -5.35
CA TYR A 79 -17.16 -4.31 -6.81
C TYR A 79 -18.65 -4.30 -7.21
N PRO A 80 -19.09 -3.34 -8.03
CA PRO A 80 -20.49 -3.20 -8.38
C PRO A 80 -21.07 -4.45 -9.07
N GLY A 81 -22.21 -4.94 -8.59
CA GLY A 81 -22.89 -6.10 -9.18
C GLY A 81 -22.25 -7.46 -8.90
N TRP A 82 -21.23 -7.53 -8.05
CA TRP A 82 -20.61 -8.79 -7.68
C TRP A 82 -21.50 -9.59 -6.72
N SER A 83 -21.75 -10.85 -7.05
CA SER A 83 -22.55 -11.79 -6.25
C SER A 83 -21.77 -13.06 -5.83
N GLY A 84 -20.49 -13.12 -6.17
CA GLY A 84 -19.61 -14.25 -5.81
C GLY A 84 -18.97 -14.09 -4.43
N PRO A 85 -18.01 -14.96 -4.08
CA PRO A 85 -17.24 -14.88 -2.85
C PRO A 85 -16.56 -13.53 -2.68
N ARG A 86 -16.41 -13.07 -1.42
CA ARG A 86 -15.79 -11.78 -1.13
C ARG A 86 -14.38 -11.65 -1.69
N PHE A 87 -13.56 -12.69 -1.54
CA PHE A 87 -12.20 -12.71 -2.01
C PHE A 87 -12.00 -13.66 -3.18
N ALA A 88 -11.01 -13.37 -3.99
CA ALA A 88 -10.45 -14.34 -4.90
C ALA A 88 -8.93 -14.29 -4.88
N VAL A 89 -8.29 -15.44 -5.05
CA VAL A 89 -6.84 -15.54 -5.25
C VAL A 89 -6.58 -15.90 -6.69
N SER A 90 -5.73 -15.11 -7.32
CA SER A 90 -5.30 -15.27 -8.72
C SER A 90 -3.90 -15.86 -8.75
N TYR A 91 -3.73 -16.96 -9.46
CA TYR A 91 -2.45 -17.65 -9.68
C TYR A 91 -2.07 -17.48 -11.13
N THR A 92 -1.03 -16.75 -11.42
CA THR A 92 -0.52 -16.56 -12.78
C THR A 92 0.60 -17.56 -13.05
N LEU A 93 0.33 -18.50 -13.93
CA LEU A 93 1.27 -19.56 -14.31
C LEU A 93 1.88 -19.29 -15.67
N TYR A 94 3.15 -19.68 -15.83
CA TYR A 94 3.86 -19.56 -17.10
C TYR A 94 4.62 -20.84 -17.43
N SER A 95 4.58 -21.19 -18.70
CA SER A 95 5.38 -22.28 -19.26
C SER A 95 6.42 -21.72 -20.24
N PHE A 96 7.70 -21.84 -19.88
CA PHE A 96 8.79 -21.44 -20.78
C PHE A 96 8.84 -22.31 -22.06
N GLN A 97 8.51 -23.59 -21.95
CA GLN A 97 8.52 -24.51 -23.09
C GLN A 97 7.42 -24.20 -24.11
N LYS A 98 6.22 -23.88 -23.62
CA LYS A 98 5.06 -23.55 -24.43
C LYS A 98 4.95 -22.09 -24.78
N ASN A 99 5.81 -21.23 -24.20
CA ASN A 99 5.72 -19.76 -24.24
C ASN A 99 4.29 -19.26 -24.00
N ASN A 100 3.67 -19.75 -22.95
CA ASN A 100 2.27 -19.51 -22.70
C ASN A 100 1.97 -19.20 -21.22
N ARG A 101 0.98 -18.33 -21.01
CA ARG A 101 0.49 -17.92 -19.69
C ARG A 101 -0.95 -18.39 -19.51
N VAL A 102 -1.27 -18.78 -18.27
CA VAL A 102 -2.63 -19.08 -17.85
C VAL A 102 -2.85 -18.53 -16.45
N ARG A 103 -4.05 -18.07 -16.18
CA ARG A 103 -4.46 -17.63 -14.84
C ARG A 103 -5.46 -18.62 -14.25
N LEU A 104 -5.18 -19.08 -13.03
CA LEU A 104 -6.15 -19.82 -12.23
C LEU A 104 -6.74 -18.84 -11.19
N LYS A 105 -8.04 -18.91 -10.94
CA LYS A 105 -8.73 -18.03 -10.01
C LYS A 105 -9.58 -18.84 -9.04
N VAL A 106 -9.35 -18.65 -7.76
CA VAL A 106 -10.05 -19.36 -6.67
C VAL A 106 -10.81 -18.34 -5.83
N GLY A 107 -12.11 -18.52 -5.72
CA GLY A 107 -12.95 -17.72 -4.81
C GLY A 107 -12.93 -18.25 -3.38
N THR A 108 -12.94 -17.35 -2.39
CA THR A 108 -13.10 -17.69 -0.98
C THR A 108 -13.79 -16.57 -0.21
N ASP A 109 -14.40 -16.91 0.92
CA ASP A 109 -14.97 -15.94 1.84
C ASP A 109 -14.07 -15.73 3.06
N ASP A 110 -14.36 -14.67 3.82
CA ASP A 110 -13.60 -14.33 5.02
C ASP A 110 -13.60 -15.51 6.01
N GLY A 111 -12.44 -15.79 6.56
CA GLY A 111 -12.25 -16.91 7.49
C GLY A 111 -12.18 -18.30 6.83
N THR A 112 -12.43 -18.43 5.53
CA THR A 112 -12.39 -19.71 4.82
C THR A 112 -11.04 -19.90 4.12
N PRO A 113 -10.19 -20.86 4.57
CA PRO A 113 -8.85 -21.03 4.02
C PRO A 113 -8.85 -21.65 2.63
N ILE A 114 -7.78 -21.39 1.87
CA ILE A 114 -7.49 -22.03 0.59
C ILE A 114 -6.33 -23.02 0.79
N PRO A 115 -6.36 -24.24 0.20
CA PRO A 115 -5.21 -25.14 0.28
C PRO A 115 -3.94 -24.50 -0.31
N SER A 116 -2.83 -24.52 0.46
CA SER A 116 -1.55 -24.00 0.01
C SER A 116 -0.99 -24.77 -1.18
N VAL A 117 -0.36 -24.06 -2.11
CA VAL A 117 0.35 -24.65 -3.26
C VAL A 117 1.88 -24.58 -3.13
N THR A 118 2.40 -24.33 -1.92
CA THR A 118 3.84 -24.31 -1.63
C THR A 118 4.53 -25.63 -1.93
N SER A 119 3.81 -26.76 -1.81
CA SER A 119 4.30 -28.07 -2.22
C SER A 119 4.46 -28.21 -3.73
N VAL A 120 3.73 -27.41 -4.52
CA VAL A 120 3.80 -27.39 -5.98
C VAL A 120 4.86 -26.43 -6.47
N TRP A 121 4.82 -25.17 -6.02
CA TRP A 121 5.81 -24.15 -6.36
C TRP A 121 6.37 -23.51 -5.10
N LYS A 122 7.67 -23.55 -4.91
CA LYS A 122 8.31 -22.97 -3.71
C LYS A 122 8.13 -21.44 -3.61
N THR A 123 8.02 -20.77 -4.75
CA THR A 123 7.76 -19.33 -4.82
C THR A 123 6.43 -18.94 -4.17
N ALA A 124 5.45 -19.85 -4.17
CA ALA A 124 4.15 -19.63 -3.52
C ALA A 124 4.28 -19.27 -2.02
N ASN A 125 5.33 -19.72 -1.34
CA ASN A 125 5.55 -19.44 0.08
C ASN A 125 5.48 -17.92 0.37
N TRP A 126 6.21 -17.12 -0.39
CA TRP A 126 6.25 -15.67 -0.18
C TRP A 126 4.94 -14.99 -0.60
N HIS A 127 4.38 -15.37 -1.73
CA HIS A 127 3.14 -14.79 -2.25
C HIS A 127 1.91 -15.15 -1.39
N GLU A 128 1.84 -16.36 -0.85
CA GLU A 128 0.77 -16.76 0.07
C GLU A 128 0.86 -15.99 1.39
N ARG A 129 2.07 -15.77 1.92
CA ARG A 129 2.31 -14.92 3.09
C ARG A 129 1.93 -13.47 2.85
N GLU A 130 2.28 -12.91 1.69
CA GLU A 130 1.88 -11.56 1.30
C GLU A 130 0.35 -11.43 1.20
N THR A 131 -0.30 -12.39 0.53
CA THR A 131 -1.76 -12.42 0.40
C THR A 131 -2.45 -12.56 1.76
N PHE A 132 -1.89 -13.36 2.65
CA PHE A 132 -2.35 -13.46 4.04
C PHE A 132 -2.15 -12.14 4.79
N ASP A 133 -0.98 -11.54 4.70
CA ASP A 133 -0.67 -10.30 5.42
C ASP A 133 -1.54 -9.13 4.95
N MET A 134 -1.68 -8.96 3.65
CA MET A 134 -2.39 -7.82 3.06
C MET A 134 -3.92 -7.96 3.04
N MET A 135 -4.44 -9.19 2.91
CA MET A 135 -5.87 -9.46 2.72
C MET A 135 -6.48 -10.31 3.83
N GLY A 136 -5.68 -11.00 4.64
CA GLY A 136 -6.15 -11.92 5.68
C GLY A 136 -6.66 -13.26 5.14
N ILE A 137 -6.33 -13.62 3.91
CA ILE A 137 -6.69 -14.91 3.31
C ILE A 137 -5.74 -15.97 3.85
N ARG A 138 -6.26 -17.00 4.52
CA ARG A 138 -5.46 -18.07 5.10
C ARG A 138 -5.19 -19.17 4.07
N PHE A 139 -4.01 -19.81 4.19
CA PHE A 139 -3.60 -20.92 3.34
C PHE A 139 -3.35 -22.16 4.17
N ASP A 140 -4.20 -23.19 3.98
CA ASP A 140 -4.13 -24.44 4.70
C ASP A 140 -2.95 -25.30 4.24
N GLY A 141 -2.13 -25.76 5.20
CA GLY A 141 -0.95 -26.55 4.92
C GLY A 141 0.25 -25.71 4.43
N HIS A 142 0.20 -24.39 4.59
CA HIS A 142 1.39 -23.54 4.42
C HIS A 142 2.39 -23.82 5.55
N PRO A 143 3.71 -23.98 5.26
CA PRO A 143 4.71 -24.39 6.26
C PRO A 143 4.96 -23.33 7.34
N ASN A 144 4.81 -22.05 7.02
CA ASN A 144 5.03 -20.93 7.95
C ASN A 144 4.24 -19.70 7.49
N LEU A 145 2.95 -19.63 7.86
CA LEU A 145 2.05 -18.54 7.46
C LEU A 145 2.14 -17.37 8.44
N GLU A 146 3.19 -16.58 8.32
CA GLU A 146 3.45 -15.38 9.10
C GLU A 146 3.40 -14.13 8.21
N ARG A 147 3.21 -12.97 8.82
CA ARG A 147 3.28 -11.68 8.13
C ARG A 147 4.65 -11.47 7.49
N ILE A 148 4.70 -10.68 6.43
CA ILE A 148 5.91 -10.44 5.66
C ILE A 148 6.17 -8.95 5.40
N LEU A 149 5.13 -8.15 5.28
CA LEU A 149 5.20 -6.71 4.99
C LEU A 149 4.85 -5.87 6.21
N MET A 150 3.81 -6.27 6.95
CA MET A 150 3.42 -5.56 8.17
C MET A 150 4.19 -6.12 9.37
N TRP A 151 4.44 -5.26 10.36
CA TRP A 151 5.05 -5.67 11.62
C TRP A 151 4.13 -6.55 12.46
N ASP A 152 4.73 -7.30 13.36
CA ASP A 152 3.99 -8.10 14.31
C ASP A 152 3.13 -7.20 15.21
N GLY A 153 1.85 -7.55 15.35
CA GLY A 153 0.88 -6.75 16.08
C GLY A 153 0.15 -5.68 15.26
N PHE A 154 0.44 -5.54 13.96
CA PHE A 154 -0.37 -4.66 13.10
C PHE A 154 -1.82 -5.15 13.06
N ASN A 155 -2.76 -4.25 13.40
CA ASN A 155 -4.17 -4.59 13.46
C ASN A 155 -4.85 -4.37 12.10
N GLY A 156 -5.18 -5.47 11.41
CA GLY A 156 -5.90 -5.44 10.14
C GLY A 156 -5.08 -5.90 8.94
N HIS A 157 -5.66 -5.67 7.76
CA HIS A 157 -5.13 -6.09 6.47
C HIS A 157 -5.26 -4.92 5.47
N PRO A 158 -4.14 -4.24 5.13
CA PRO A 158 -4.17 -2.93 4.47
C PRO A 158 -4.79 -2.90 3.07
N LEU A 159 -4.81 -4.03 2.36
CA LEU A 159 -5.38 -4.07 1.01
C LEU A 159 -6.85 -4.49 0.95
N ARG A 160 -7.48 -4.77 2.10
CA ARG A 160 -8.93 -4.94 2.15
C ARG A 160 -9.65 -3.65 1.80
N LYS A 161 -10.76 -3.73 1.07
CA LYS A 161 -11.54 -2.56 0.66
C LYS A 161 -12.30 -1.86 1.79
N ASP A 162 -12.46 -2.52 2.93
CA ASP A 162 -12.99 -1.96 4.17
C ASP A 162 -11.90 -1.32 5.05
N PHE A 163 -10.62 -1.55 4.76
CA PHE A 163 -9.52 -0.87 5.45
C PHE A 163 -9.48 0.61 5.05
N PRO A 164 -9.35 1.56 6.01
CA PRO A 164 -9.35 2.99 5.72
C PRO A 164 -8.19 3.40 4.81
N VAL A 165 -8.48 4.20 3.76
CA VAL A 165 -7.46 4.68 2.80
C VAL A 165 -6.37 5.51 3.50
N ARG A 166 -6.75 6.28 4.52
CA ARG A 166 -5.82 7.06 5.34
C ARG A 166 -5.04 6.20 6.35
N GLY A 167 -5.28 4.88 6.36
CA GLY A 167 -4.74 3.99 7.37
C GLY A 167 -5.54 4.06 8.68
N ILE A 168 -5.04 3.34 9.67
CA ILE A 168 -5.50 3.42 11.06
C ILE A 168 -4.39 4.09 11.86
N ASP A 169 -4.75 5.08 12.67
CA ASP A 169 -3.81 5.62 13.64
C ASP A 169 -3.61 4.57 14.73
N THR A 170 -2.53 3.85 14.63
CA THR A 170 -2.13 2.88 15.65
C THR A 170 -1.27 3.52 16.73
N GLY A 171 -0.94 4.81 16.58
CA GLY A 171 0.09 5.47 17.37
C GLY A 171 1.49 4.85 17.19
N ALA A 172 1.61 3.85 16.32
CA ALA A 172 2.88 3.16 16.09
C ALA A 172 3.82 4.01 15.25
N ARG A 173 5.03 4.18 15.74
CA ARG A 173 6.11 4.77 14.94
C ARG A 173 6.73 3.67 14.08
N ILE A 174 6.62 3.83 12.77
CA ILE A 174 7.29 2.95 11.82
C ILE A 174 8.77 3.39 11.78
N TYR A 175 9.69 2.44 11.92
CA TYR A 175 11.12 2.72 11.92
C TYR A 175 11.54 3.79 12.94
N PRO A 176 11.27 3.59 14.24
CA PRO A 176 11.59 4.58 15.27
C PRO A 176 13.09 4.90 15.35
N GLU A 177 13.94 4.00 14.88
CA GLU A 177 15.39 4.19 14.72
C GLU A 177 15.76 5.16 13.61
N VAL A 178 14.91 5.30 12.60
CA VAL A 178 15.11 6.21 11.44
C VAL A 178 14.18 7.41 11.52
N PHE A 179 12.96 7.20 12.02
CA PHE A 179 11.92 8.22 12.12
C PHE A 179 11.38 8.30 13.55
N PRO A 180 12.13 8.84 14.50
CA PRO A 180 11.80 8.81 15.92
C PRO A 180 10.50 9.54 16.27
N GLU A 181 9.99 10.42 15.44
CA GLU A 181 8.76 11.18 15.66
C GLU A 181 7.57 10.73 14.80
N GLY A 182 7.66 9.53 14.20
CA GLY A 182 6.58 8.92 13.45
C GLY A 182 6.50 9.36 11.99
N GLY A 183 6.31 8.40 11.12
CA GLY A 183 5.81 8.57 9.77
C GLY A 183 6.65 9.33 8.75
N GLY A 184 7.94 9.40 8.91
CA GLY A 184 8.84 9.95 7.89
C GLY A 184 9.93 10.85 8.45
N PRO A 185 10.98 11.11 7.67
CA PRO A 185 12.03 12.01 8.09
C PRO A 185 11.45 13.41 8.21
N LYS A 186 11.30 13.90 9.43
CA LYS A 186 11.08 15.32 9.69
C LYS A 186 12.42 15.90 10.05
N ALA A 187 12.97 16.70 9.15
CA ALA A 187 14.14 17.47 9.45
C ALA A 187 13.86 18.32 10.70
N GLY A 188 14.81 18.34 11.62
CA GLY A 188 14.71 19.14 12.84
C GLY A 188 13.71 18.62 13.88
N SER A 189 13.15 17.46 13.71
CA SER A 189 12.35 16.87 14.78
C SER A 189 13.25 16.65 15.99
N THR A 190 12.95 17.37 17.06
CA THR A 190 13.70 17.35 18.32
C THR A 190 13.30 16.16 19.19
N GLY A 191 12.96 15.05 18.57
CA GLY A 191 12.82 13.81 19.27
C GLY A 191 14.12 13.46 20.00
N LYS A 192 14.06 12.53 20.90
CA LYS A 192 15.26 11.94 21.49
C LYS A 192 16.17 11.49 20.35
N ASP A 193 17.47 11.79 20.46
CA ASP A 193 18.47 11.27 19.54
C ASP A 193 18.24 9.73 19.42
N VAL A 194 18.25 9.21 18.20
CA VAL A 194 18.09 7.78 17.93
C VAL A 194 18.99 6.90 18.83
N LYS A 195 20.15 7.43 19.22
CA LYS A 195 21.08 6.76 20.14
C LYS A 195 20.52 6.55 21.54
N ASP A 196 19.54 7.36 21.95
CA ASP A 196 18.91 7.28 23.27
C ASP A 196 17.74 6.32 23.32
N VAL A 197 17.27 5.83 22.16
CA VAL A 197 16.16 4.88 22.06
C VAL A 197 16.71 3.47 22.04
N ASN A 198 16.67 2.79 23.17
CA ASN A 198 17.11 1.40 23.25
C ASN A 198 15.96 0.46 22.90
N LEU A 199 15.83 0.13 21.62
CA LEU A 199 14.80 -0.73 21.06
C LEU A 199 14.74 -2.12 21.69
N TYR A 200 15.88 -2.61 22.21
CA TYR A 200 16.00 -3.93 22.83
C TYR A 200 15.67 -3.92 24.34
N LYS A 201 15.59 -2.76 24.97
CA LYS A 201 15.29 -2.61 26.40
C LYS A 201 13.85 -2.22 26.73
N GLY A 202 12.97 -2.11 25.71
CA GLY A 202 11.58 -1.72 25.93
C GLY A 202 11.36 -0.23 26.16
N ASP A 203 12.36 0.62 25.88
CA ASP A 203 12.24 2.09 25.94
C ASP A 203 11.43 2.65 24.76
N TRP A 204 10.55 1.84 24.20
CA TRP A 204 9.64 2.26 23.15
C TRP A 204 8.64 3.24 23.75
N PRO A 205 8.51 4.44 23.17
CA PRO A 205 7.37 5.26 23.50
C PRO A 205 6.11 4.45 23.16
N HIS A 206 5.15 4.40 24.05
CA HIS A 206 3.92 3.62 23.93
C HIS A 206 3.00 4.16 22.82
N TYR A 207 3.35 3.90 21.57
CA TYR A 207 2.59 4.28 20.39
C TYR A 207 1.91 3.07 19.73
N GLY A 208 1.33 2.18 20.52
CA GLY A 208 0.61 1.01 20.00
C GLY A 208 1.49 -0.15 19.53
N MET A 209 2.84 -0.04 19.58
CA MET A 209 3.71 -1.18 19.38
C MET A 209 4.00 -1.87 20.71
N TRP A 210 3.89 -3.17 20.71
CA TRP A 210 4.21 -4.00 21.88
C TRP A 210 5.72 -4.07 22.08
N PRO A 211 6.19 -4.04 23.32
CA PRO A 211 7.60 -4.37 23.62
C PRO A 211 7.95 -5.73 23.02
N VAL A 212 9.11 -5.84 22.38
CA VAL A 212 9.56 -7.08 21.72
C VAL A 212 9.47 -8.30 22.65
N ALA A 213 9.76 -8.12 23.93
CA ALA A 213 9.62 -9.17 24.95
C ALA A 213 8.16 -9.64 25.12
N GLU A 214 7.21 -8.76 24.98
CA GLU A 214 5.78 -9.05 25.12
C GLU A 214 5.21 -9.69 23.85
N ILE A 215 5.68 -9.26 22.68
CA ILE A 215 5.41 -9.93 21.38
C ILE A 215 5.94 -11.37 21.43
N ALA A 216 7.17 -11.56 21.86
CA ALA A 216 7.79 -12.88 21.95
C ALA A 216 7.11 -13.79 23.00
N ALA A 217 6.64 -13.24 24.11
CA ALA A 217 5.89 -13.97 25.13
C ALA A 217 4.52 -14.41 24.62
N ARG A 218 3.83 -13.56 23.85
CA ARG A 218 2.50 -13.85 23.29
C ARG A 218 2.54 -14.77 22.08
N ALA A 219 3.58 -14.69 21.24
CA ALA A 219 3.79 -15.63 20.16
C ALA A 219 3.90 -17.08 20.69
N LYS A 220 4.44 -17.26 21.91
CA LYS A 220 4.51 -18.57 22.58
C LYS A 220 3.17 -19.04 23.15
N THR A 221 2.24 -18.15 23.45
CA THR A 221 0.96 -18.49 24.09
C THR A 221 -0.22 -18.46 23.13
N GLY A 222 -0.04 -18.08 21.84
CA GLY A 222 -1.11 -18.00 20.84
C GLY A 222 -2.16 -16.91 21.12
N GLY A 223 -1.88 -16.00 22.05
CA GLY A 223 -2.82 -14.92 22.41
C GLY A 223 -2.81 -13.79 21.39
N GLN A 224 -4.00 -13.37 20.94
CA GLN A 224 -4.19 -12.17 20.16
C GLN A 224 -3.89 -10.94 21.03
N PRO A 225 -3.16 -9.92 20.55
CA PRO A 225 -2.96 -8.68 21.30
C PRO A 225 -4.32 -8.04 21.63
N PRO A 226 -4.54 -7.50 22.83
CA PRO A 226 -5.72 -6.69 23.08
C PRO A 226 -5.71 -5.51 22.11
N ALA A 227 -6.90 -5.16 21.60
CA ALA A 227 -7.06 -3.93 20.84
C ALA A 227 -6.55 -2.76 21.72
N PRO A 228 -5.72 -1.85 21.18
CA PRO A 228 -5.33 -0.67 21.94
C PRO A 228 -6.59 0.05 22.39
N GLU A 229 -6.66 0.42 23.67
CA GLU A 229 -7.72 1.29 24.17
C GLU A 229 -7.56 2.67 23.52
N LEU A 230 -8.21 2.85 22.38
CA LEU A 230 -8.21 4.08 21.58
C LEU A 230 -8.90 5.28 22.26
N ALA A 231 -9.40 5.09 23.50
CA ALA A 231 -10.32 6.05 24.10
C ALA A 231 -9.68 7.34 24.63
N ASN A 232 -8.37 7.40 24.89
CA ASN A 232 -7.79 8.52 25.62
C ASN A 232 -6.68 9.32 24.93
N VAL A 233 -6.24 8.97 23.73
CA VAL A 233 -5.14 9.68 23.05
C VAL A 233 -5.63 10.77 22.09
N VAL A 234 -6.90 10.74 21.69
CA VAL A 234 -7.46 11.69 20.71
C VAL A 234 -7.73 13.07 21.32
N ALA A 235 -7.73 13.20 22.65
CA ALA A 235 -8.14 14.44 23.32
C ALA A 235 -7.02 15.47 23.52
N GLU A 236 -5.75 15.15 23.33
CA GLU A 236 -4.66 16.04 23.75
C GLU A 236 -3.74 16.57 22.63
N THR A 237 -3.89 16.13 21.38
CA THR A 237 -2.99 16.55 20.28
C THR A 237 -3.65 17.27 19.11
N ALA A 238 -4.93 17.49 19.15
CA ALA A 238 -5.61 18.34 18.16
C ALA A 238 -6.08 19.64 18.81
N LYS A 239 -5.16 20.54 19.15
CA LYS A 239 -5.47 21.95 18.95
C LYS A 239 -5.52 22.14 17.45
N PRO A 240 -6.65 22.61 16.86
CA PRO A 240 -6.61 23.09 15.50
C PRO A 240 -5.57 24.21 15.51
N THR A 241 -4.47 24.03 14.80
CA THR A 241 -3.67 25.14 14.32
C THR A 241 -4.66 26.00 13.59
N GLU A 242 -4.90 27.23 14.06
CA GLU A 242 -5.64 28.22 13.29
C GLU A 242 -4.95 28.24 11.94
N GLU A 243 -5.65 27.77 10.89
CA GLU A 243 -5.12 27.79 9.54
C GLU A 243 -4.75 29.25 9.26
N ALA A 244 -3.49 29.46 8.85
CA ALA A 244 -3.02 30.81 8.59
C ALA A 244 -3.94 31.45 7.55
N PRO A 245 -4.47 32.65 7.78
CA PRO A 245 -5.48 33.25 6.88
C PRO A 245 -4.99 33.43 5.44
N TRP A 246 -3.68 33.37 5.22
CA TRP A 246 -3.04 33.40 3.90
C TRP A 246 -2.79 32.03 3.28
N HIS A 247 -3.13 30.93 3.94
CA HIS A 247 -2.96 29.59 3.39
C HIS A 247 -4.14 29.24 2.49
N ASP A 248 -4.17 29.85 1.32
CA ASP A 248 -5.20 29.67 0.29
C ASP A 248 -4.53 29.70 -1.10
N PRO A 249 -4.53 28.57 -1.84
CA PRO A 249 -3.94 28.50 -3.18
C PRO A 249 -4.67 29.35 -4.24
N GLU A 250 -5.92 29.71 -4.00
CA GLU A 250 -6.72 30.55 -4.92
C GLU A 250 -6.51 32.05 -4.68
N MET A 251 -5.96 32.42 -3.51
CA MET A 251 -5.70 33.82 -3.16
C MET A 251 -4.44 34.34 -3.84
N PRO A 252 -4.46 35.51 -4.51
CA PRO A 252 -3.27 36.11 -5.11
C PRO A 252 -2.17 36.40 -4.10
N MET A 253 -0.90 36.19 -4.48
CA MET A 253 0.26 36.40 -3.60
C MET A 253 0.29 37.80 -2.91
N PRO A 254 -0.03 38.94 -3.58
CA PRO A 254 -0.06 40.24 -2.91
C PRO A 254 -1.04 40.33 -1.74
N GLU A 255 -2.22 39.73 -1.87
CA GLU A 255 -3.24 39.70 -0.82
C GLU A 255 -2.79 38.84 0.36
N ARG A 256 -2.17 37.69 0.09
CA ARG A 256 -1.59 36.82 1.13
C ARG A 256 -0.50 37.53 1.90
N LEU A 257 0.39 38.25 1.21
CA LEU A 257 1.47 39.01 1.82
C LEU A 257 0.93 40.18 2.67
N ASP A 258 -0.16 40.82 2.29
CA ASP A 258 -0.79 41.87 3.08
C ASP A 258 -1.37 41.29 4.39
N LEU A 259 -1.99 40.11 4.35
CA LEU A 259 -2.47 39.39 5.53
C LEU A 259 -1.30 38.99 6.45
N ALA A 260 -0.19 38.54 5.90
CA ALA A 260 1.01 38.14 6.66
C ALA A 260 1.90 39.32 7.09
N LYS A 261 1.56 40.58 6.75
CA LYS A 261 2.41 41.77 6.92
C LYS A 261 2.88 42.01 8.35
N ALA A 262 1.99 41.76 9.32
CA ALA A 262 2.27 41.92 10.76
C ALA A 262 2.95 40.66 11.35
N GLY A 263 3.04 39.57 10.62
CA GLY A 263 3.59 38.30 11.07
C GLY A 263 5.13 38.24 11.05
N SER A 264 5.65 37.12 11.49
CA SER A 264 7.08 36.80 11.50
C SER A 264 7.67 36.71 10.07
N LEU A 265 8.99 36.58 9.96
CA LEU A 265 9.60 36.30 8.66
C LEU A 265 9.08 34.96 8.08
N LYS A 266 8.95 33.95 8.92
CA LYS A 266 8.35 32.66 8.52
C LYS A 266 6.96 32.86 7.89
N ASP A 267 6.08 33.65 8.51
CA ASP A 267 4.73 33.90 7.99
C ASP A 267 4.74 34.57 6.64
N LYS A 268 5.64 35.54 6.42
CA LYS A 268 5.80 36.23 5.13
C LYS A 268 6.37 35.31 4.05
N LEU A 269 7.34 34.46 4.41
CA LEU A 269 7.88 33.44 3.48
C LEU A 269 6.79 32.44 3.12
N PHE A 270 6.01 31.98 4.10
CA PHE A 270 4.90 31.07 3.86
C PHE A 270 3.86 31.69 2.94
N ALA A 271 3.43 32.93 3.18
CA ALA A 271 2.45 33.62 2.34
C ALA A 271 2.95 33.86 0.88
N ALA A 272 4.28 33.93 0.66
CA ALA A 272 4.87 34.09 -0.66
C ALA A 272 4.92 32.79 -1.48
N MET A 273 4.71 31.61 -0.87
CA MET A 273 4.75 30.33 -1.55
C MET A 273 3.47 30.00 -2.33
N ALA A 274 3.48 28.94 -3.12
CA ALA A 274 2.36 28.55 -3.98
C ALA A 274 1.11 28.05 -3.21
N GLN A 275 1.22 27.76 -1.92
CA GLN A 275 0.14 27.28 -1.04
C GLN A 275 -0.51 25.93 -1.46
N THR A 276 0.21 25.11 -2.20
CA THR A 276 -0.32 23.83 -2.74
C THR A 276 0.08 22.62 -1.92
N ASP A 277 0.95 22.80 -0.91
CA ASP A 277 1.52 21.73 -0.07
C ASP A 277 1.95 20.49 -0.85
N CYS A 278 2.47 20.72 -2.06
CA CYS A 278 2.78 19.66 -3.04
C CYS A 278 3.97 18.78 -2.64
N THR A 279 4.72 19.16 -1.60
CA THR A 279 5.92 18.47 -1.09
C THR A 279 7.04 18.20 -2.13
N ALA A 280 6.96 18.78 -3.32
CA ALA A 280 7.97 18.58 -4.38
C ALA A 280 9.37 19.04 -3.99
N CYS A 281 9.47 20.03 -3.08
CA CYS A 281 10.72 20.52 -2.51
C CYS A 281 11.23 19.71 -1.30
N GLY A 282 10.50 18.68 -0.86
CA GLY A 282 10.81 17.91 0.33
C GLY A 282 10.16 18.42 1.62
N TRP A 283 9.46 19.56 1.57
CA TRP A 283 8.68 20.18 2.67
C TRP A 283 7.26 20.50 2.19
N ASP A 284 6.34 20.67 3.13
CA ASP A 284 5.11 21.43 2.89
C ASP A 284 5.43 22.94 2.85
N CYS A 285 4.49 23.77 2.45
CA CYS A 285 4.74 25.21 2.31
C CYS A 285 5.14 25.87 3.64
N GLU A 286 4.53 25.49 4.76
CA GLU A 286 4.88 25.99 6.08
C GLU A 286 6.27 25.52 6.54
N GLY A 287 6.60 24.23 6.32
CA GLY A 287 7.88 23.64 6.65
C GLY A 287 9.02 24.26 5.87
N TYR A 288 8.84 24.52 4.57
CA TYR A 288 9.86 25.18 3.76
C TYR A 288 10.08 26.65 4.22
N ALA A 289 9.03 27.37 4.58
CA ALA A 289 9.15 28.71 5.16
C ALA A 289 9.93 28.69 6.49
N ALA A 290 9.70 27.69 7.33
CA ALA A 290 10.43 27.49 8.58
C ALA A 290 11.91 27.15 8.33
N ALA A 291 12.22 26.30 7.34
CA ALA A 291 13.58 25.92 6.97
C ALA A 291 14.39 27.14 6.44
N LEU A 292 13.76 28.00 5.65
CA LEU A 292 14.37 29.26 5.21
C LEU A 292 14.59 30.21 6.38
N ASP A 293 13.60 30.38 7.28
CA ASP A 293 13.72 31.26 8.42
C ASP A 293 14.76 30.78 9.44
N SER A 294 14.85 29.49 9.70
CA SER A 294 15.87 28.91 10.59
C SER A 294 17.28 28.93 10.01
N GLY A 295 17.41 29.05 8.68
CA GLY A 295 18.68 28.93 7.96
C GLY A 295 19.10 27.47 7.70
N GLU A 296 18.21 26.51 7.88
CA GLU A 296 18.41 25.12 7.53
C GLU A 296 18.64 24.95 6.02
N THR A 297 17.94 25.75 5.22
CA THR A 297 18.24 25.94 3.79
C THR A 297 18.34 27.42 3.45
N LYS A 298 19.15 27.74 2.45
CA LYS A 298 19.23 29.08 1.84
C LYS A 298 18.78 29.06 0.38
N ASP A 299 18.39 27.88 -0.11
CA ASP A 299 17.95 27.75 -1.49
C ASP A 299 16.50 28.20 -1.60
N VAL A 300 16.28 29.31 -2.27
CA VAL A 300 14.95 29.93 -2.50
C VAL A 300 14.26 29.44 -3.77
N THR A 301 14.88 28.51 -4.51
CA THR A 301 14.40 28.03 -5.82
C THR A 301 13.51 26.78 -5.74
N LEU A 302 13.34 26.19 -4.56
CA LEU A 302 12.75 24.86 -4.40
C LEU A 302 11.22 24.83 -4.55
N CYS A 303 10.53 25.96 -4.49
CA CYS A 303 9.07 26.00 -4.66
C CYS A 303 8.69 25.90 -6.15
N VAL A 304 8.60 24.69 -6.67
CA VAL A 304 8.32 24.42 -8.09
C VAL A 304 7.00 25.01 -8.59
N PRO A 305 5.83 24.86 -7.88
CA PRO A 305 4.58 25.44 -8.33
C PRO A 305 4.52 26.96 -8.29
N GLY A 306 5.41 27.61 -7.51
CA GLY A 306 5.45 29.06 -7.38
C GLY A 306 6.27 29.76 -8.45
N GLU A 307 7.04 28.99 -9.24
CA GLU A 307 7.84 29.46 -10.35
C GLU A 307 8.76 30.68 -10.01
N ALA A 308 9.10 31.47 -11.00
CA ALA A 308 10.01 32.63 -10.86
C ALA A 308 9.46 33.75 -9.96
N GLU A 309 8.14 33.90 -9.86
CA GLU A 309 7.52 34.93 -9.02
C GLU A 309 7.74 34.65 -7.53
N THR A 310 7.52 33.42 -7.11
CA THR A 310 7.80 32.97 -5.74
C THR A 310 9.28 33.07 -5.41
N GLU A 311 10.17 32.59 -6.30
CA GLU A 311 11.62 32.68 -6.10
C GLU A 311 12.07 34.14 -5.87
N ALA A 312 11.63 35.06 -6.74
CA ALA A 312 11.98 36.46 -6.63
C ALA A 312 11.53 37.05 -5.28
N LYS A 313 10.30 36.71 -4.84
CA LYS A 313 9.76 37.22 -3.58
C LYS A 313 10.45 36.64 -2.35
N LEU A 314 10.73 35.34 -2.35
CA LEU A 314 11.49 34.70 -1.28
C LEU A 314 12.87 35.30 -1.15
N ARG A 315 13.55 35.54 -2.27
CA ARG A 315 14.88 36.20 -2.33
C ARG A 315 14.83 37.61 -1.75
N GLU A 316 13.84 38.41 -2.11
CA GLU A 316 13.60 39.75 -1.56
C GLU A 316 13.42 39.72 -0.03
N LEU A 317 12.54 38.86 0.47
CA LEU A 317 12.23 38.73 1.89
C LEU A 317 13.46 38.27 2.71
N MET A 318 14.20 37.31 2.22
CA MET A 318 15.40 36.77 2.87
C MET A 318 16.53 37.82 2.87
N ALA A 319 16.72 38.57 1.77
CA ALA A 319 17.68 39.64 1.71
C ALA A 319 17.34 40.80 2.66
N ALA A 320 16.07 41.19 2.74
CA ALA A 320 15.59 42.22 3.69
C ALA A 320 15.78 41.79 5.15
N ALA A 321 15.77 40.49 5.43
CA ALA A 321 16.03 39.90 6.75
C ALA A 321 17.53 39.67 7.05
N GLY A 322 18.44 39.95 6.08
CA GLY A 322 19.89 39.70 6.22
C GLY A 322 20.25 38.21 6.31
N LYS A 323 19.48 37.33 5.71
CA LYS A 323 19.64 35.86 5.78
C LYS A 323 20.12 35.24 4.45
N LEU A 324 20.26 36.04 3.41
CA LEU A 324 20.83 35.64 2.12
C LEU A 324 22.27 36.10 1.99
#